data_ab095e3ad806e1263b6c0db213bce9d4
#
_entry.id   ab095e3ad806e1263b6c0db213bce9d4
#
_cell.length_a   1.000
_cell.length_b   1.000
_cell.length_c   1.000
_cell.angle_alpha   90.00
_cell.angle_beta   90.00
_cell.angle_gamma   90.00
#
_symmetry.space_group_name_H-M   'P 1'
#
loop_
_entity.id
_entity.type
_entity.pdbx_description
1 polymer ?
#
loop_
_entity_poly.entity_id
_entity_poly.type
_entity_poly.pdbx_seq_one_letter_code
_entity_poly.pdbx_strand_id
1 'polypeptide(L)'
;MPALPLTIVAVLEPFAVLFTRPSWAPAQVLVIGTLLAQGPRTVAAALRAMGLSGERRFERYHRVLNRARWSGLRGAQILLGLLLALLPAGVPIVMAVDETLERRFGRRIRAKGVYRDAVRSSRGKVVTCLGVEWLVMALLVPLPWSQRVWALPFLTLLMPSEQADSEADRRHRTTVEWTIVMVRLVARWLDRRPWILIGDGRYACIHLGWECLVNQATLISRLRLDARLFAFPDPVPPGRRGRKPQKGARLTKLAERVEEGRTQGEVITVPWYRSQRKTLRVLSGTALWHTSGITPLPIRWVRVVDPEGRLPAQ
;
A
#
# COMPACT_ATOMS: atom_id res chain seq x y z
N MET A 1 5.38 -37.09 2.55
CA MET A 1 5.74 -35.68 2.78
C MET A 1 6.67 -35.62 3.99
N PRO A 2 7.70 -34.79 4.02
CA PRO A 2 8.44 -34.55 5.24
C PRO A 2 7.46 -34.06 6.33
N ALA A 3 7.63 -34.53 7.55
CA ALA A 3 6.81 -34.09 8.69
C ALA A 3 7.10 -32.60 8.96
N LEU A 4 6.06 -31.77 8.88
CA LEU A 4 6.18 -30.34 9.15
C LEU A 4 6.04 -30.08 10.67
N PRO A 5 6.80 -29.11 11.24
CA PRO A 5 6.57 -28.64 12.60
C PRO A 5 5.10 -28.21 12.80
N LEU A 6 4.52 -28.53 13.95
CA LEU A 6 3.11 -28.21 14.25
C LEU A 6 2.81 -26.71 14.16
N THR A 7 3.74 -25.86 14.52
CA THR A 7 3.63 -24.40 14.40
C THR A 7 3.48 -23.94 12.95
N ILE A 8 4.20 -24.57 12.01
CA ILE A 8 4.06 -24.26 10.58
C ILE A 8 2.72 -24.77 10.05
N VAL A 9 2.31 -25.96 10.48
CA VAL A 9 0.98 -26.51 10.11
C VAL A 9 -0.12 -25.57 10.56
N ALA A 10 -0.09 -25.09 11.82
CA ALA A 10 -1.08 -24.17 12.35
C ALA A 10 -1.20 -22.86 11.55
N VAL A 11 -0.07 -22.32 11.07
CA VAL A 11 -0.06 -21.10 10.23
C VAL A 11 -0.62 -21.37 8.83
N LEU A 12 -0.39 -22.57 8.28
CA LEU A 12 -0.84 -22.92 6.92
C LEU A 12 -2.28 -23.42 6.86
N GLU A 13 -2.78 -24.05 7.93
CA GLU A 13 -4.10 -24.70 7.95
C GLU A 13 -5.27 -23.80 7.52
N PRO A 14 -5.35 -22.50 7.89
CA PRO A 14 -6.40 -21.60 7.42
C PRO A 14 -6.48 -21.47 5.90
N PHE A 15 -5.37 -21.72 5.18
CA PHE A 15 -5.32 -21.66 3.73
C PHE A 15 -5.79 -22.94 3.03
N ALA A 16 -6.02 -24.04 3.77
CA ALA A 16 -6.45 -25.31 3.19
C ALA A 16 -7.76 -25.17 2.40
N VAL A 17 -8.66 -24.27 2.84
CA VAL A 17 -9.95 -23.99 2.18
C VAL A 17 -9.82 -23.44 0.75
N LEU A 18 -8.62 -22.97 0.36
CA LEU A 18 -8.34 -22.47 -1.00
C LEU A 18 -8.11 -23.59 -2.00
N PHE A 19 -7.79 -24.78 -1.54
CA PHE A 19 -7.28 -25.86 -2.36
C PHE A 19 -8.18 -27.09 -2.27
N THR A 20 -8.18 -27.88 -3.34
CA THR A 20 -8.76 -29.22 -3.28
C THR A 20 -7.80 -30.16 -2.55
N ARG A 21 -8.32 -31.26 -2.02
CA ARG A 21 -7.51 -32.27 -1.30
C ARG A 21 -6.25 -32.71 -2.06
N PRO A 22 -6.28 -32.96 -3.39
CA PRO A 22 -5.07 -33.33 -4.14
C PRO A 22 -4.08 -32.17 -4.34
N SER A 23 -4.50 -30.91 -4.32
CA SER A 23 -3.63 -29.74 -4.57
C SER A 23 -3.06 -29.14 -3.27
N TRP A 24 -3.66 -29.43 -2.11
CA TRP A 24 -3.22 -28.86 -0.84
C TRP A 24 -1.81 -29.30 -0.43
N ALA A 25 -1.52 -30.61 -0.45
CA ALA A 25 -0.20 -31.11 -0.10
C ALA A 25 0.94 -30.57 -0.99
N PRO A 26 0.80 -30.54 -2.35
CA PRO A 26 1.75 -29.85 -3.20
C PRO A 26 1.88 -28.35 -2.92
N ALA A 27 0.79 -27.65 -2.58
CA ALA A 27 0.82 -26.22 -2.23
C ALA A 27 1.65 -25.96 -0.97
N GLN A 28 1.49 -26.77 0.10
CA GLN A 28 2.33 -26.67 1.30
C GLN A 28 3.81 -26.83 1.00
N VAL A 29 4.18 -27.84 0.21
CA VAL A 29 5.57 -28.07 -0.22
C VAL A 29 6.13 -26.87 -0.98
N LEU A 30 5.33 -26.28 -1.89
CA LEU A 30 5.76 -25.11 -2.65
C LEU A 30 5.96 -23.89 -1.75
N VAL A 31 5.05 -23.60 -0.83
CA VAL A 31 5.19 -22.46 0.08
C VAL A 31 6.45 -22.59 0.93
N ILE A 32 6.60 -23.72 1.62
CA ILE A 32 7.74 -23.93 2.53
C ILE A 32 9.06 -24.03 1.74
N GLY A 33 9.05 -24.80 0.65
CA GLY A 33 10.22 -24.93 -0.20
C GLY A 33 10.67 -23.61 -0.81
N THR A 34 9.73 -22.71 -1.16
CA THR A 34 10.05 -21.38 -1.66
C THR A 34 10.65 -20.48 -0.56
N LEU A 35 10.21 -20.61 0.69
CA LEU A 35 10.78 -19.89 1.84
C LEU A 35 12.20 -20.37 2.16
N LEU A 36 12.44 -21.68 2.06
CA LEU A 36 13.73 -22.29 2.37
C LEU A 36 14.74 -22.21 1.21
N ALA A 37 14.26 -22.07 -0.03
CA ALA A 37 15.12 -22.06 -1.21
C ALA A 37 16.05 -20.84 -1.21
N GLN A 38 17.35 -21.08 -1.36
CA GLN A 38 18.35 -20.05 -1.59
C GLN A 38 18.45 -19.78 -3.11
N GLY A 39 18.52 -18.50 -3.49
CA GLY A 39 18.60 -18.06 -4.88
C GLY A 39 17.24 -18.03 -5.60
N PRO A 40 17.18 -18.37 -6.92
CA PRO A 40 15.95 -18.30 -7.71
C PRO A 40 14.84 -19.19 -7.16
N ARG A 41 13.67 -18.61 -6.87
CA ARG A 41 12.50 -19.32 -6.33
C ARG A 41 11.71 -20.03 -7.44
N THR A 42 12.28 -21.11 -7.96
CA THR A 42 11.65 -22.00 -8.95
C THR A 42 11.01 -23.21 -8.25
N VAL A 43 10.07 -23.88 -8.94
CA VAL A 43 9.49 -25.14 -8.45
C VAL A 43 10.59 -26.16 -8.13
N ALA A 44 11.58 -26.31 -9.04
CA ALA A 44 12.70 -27.23 -8.82
C ALA A 44 13.56 -26.85 -7.60
N ALA A 45 13.78 -25.55 -7.35
CA ALA A 45 14.51 -25.11 -6.16
C ALA A 45 13.72 -25.39 -4.87
N ALA A 46 12.41 -25.14 -4.88
CA ALA A 46 11.53 -25.47 -3.78
C ALA A 46 11.51 -26.97 -3.46
N LEU A 47 11.44 -27.83 -4.49
CA LEU A 47 11.49 -29.27 -4.31
C LEU A 47 12.83 -29.74 -3.73
N ARG A 48 13.95 -29.20 -4.21
CA ARG A 48 15.28 -29.51 -3.64
C ARG A 48 15.38 -29.09 -2.17
N ALA A 49 14.90 -27.90 -1.85
CA ALA A 49 14.92 -27.42 -0.47
C ALA A 49 14.08 -28.30 0.48
N MET A 50 13.06 -28.96 -0.06
CA MET A 50 12.20 -29.90 0.68
C MET A 50 12.69 -31.37 0.63
N GLY A 51 13.90 -31.62 0.13
CA GLY A 51 14.43 -33.00 0.02
C GLY A 51 13.75 -33.85 -1.08
N LEU A 52 13.07 -33.21 -2.02
CA LEU A 52 12.30 -33.86 -3.09
C LEU A 52 13.00 -33.75 -4.46
N SER A 53 14.33 -33.78 -4.50
CA SER A 53 15.11 -33.69 -5.72
C SER A 53 14.85 -34.84 -6.74
N GLY A 54 14.50 -36.04 -6.24
CA GLY A 54 14.16 -37.22 -7.02
C GLY A 54 12.66 -37.39 -7.30
N GLU A 55 11.81 -36.38 -7.04
CA GLU A 55 10.37 -36.49 -7.27
C GLU A 55 10.03 -36.65 -8.78
N ARG A 56 9.51 -37.78 -9.14
CA ARG A 56 9.16 -38.09 -10.54
C ARG A 56 7.90 -37.40 -11.01
N ARG A 57 6.94 -37.13 -10.10
CA ARG A 57 5.66 -36.49 -10.43
C ARG A 57 5.72 -34.97 -10.14
N PHE A 58 6.81 -34.32 -10.55
CA PHE A 58 7.03 -32.88 -10.30
C PHE A 58 6.00 -32.00 -11.00
N GLU A 59 5.34 -32.47 -12.05
CA GLU A 59 4.30 -31.74 -12.77
C GLU A 59 3.09 -31.39 -11.88
N ARG A 60 2.81 -32.14 -10.81
CA ARG A 60 1.73 -31.83 -9.85
C ARG A 60 1.97 -30.52 -9.12
N TYR A 61 3.22 -30.15 -8.86
CA TYR A 61 3.58 -28.88 -8.24
C TYR A 61 3.41 -27.72 -9.23
N HIS A 62 3.78 -27.90 -10.49
CA HIS A 62 3.49 -26.93 -11.54
C HIS A 62 1.98 -26.72 -11.73
N ARG A 63 1.15 -27.78 -11.60
CA ARG A 63 -0.30 -27.67 -11.71
C ARG A 63 -0.93 -26.78 -10.62
N VAL A 64 -0.36 -26.70 -9.43
CA VAL A 64 -0.82 -25.77 -8.40
C VAL A 64 -0.73 -24.32 -8.86
N LEU A 65 0.31 -23.97 -9.61
CA LEU A 65 0.57 -22.61 -10.08
C LEU A 65 -0.15 -22.25 -11.40
N ASN A 66 -0.35 -23.24 -12.30
CA ASN A 66 -0.83 -22.97 -13.66
C ASN A 66 -2.22 -23.51 -13.97
N ARG A 67 -2.78 -24.43 -13.18
CA ARG A 67 -4.07 -25.08 -13.47
C ARG A 67 -5.03 -25.09 -12.28
N ALA A 68 -4.54 -25.18 -11.03
CA ALA A 68 -5.40 -25.20 -9.87
C ALA A 68 -6.16 -23.87 -9.75
N ARG A 69 -7.47 -23.96 -9.53
CA ARG A 69 -8.33 -22.78 -9.31
C ARG A 69 -8.36 -22.47 -7.83
N TRP A 70 -7.64 -21.47 -7.40
CA TRP A 70 -7.69 -20.93 -6.04
C TRP A 70 -7.71 -19.40 -6.10
N SER A 71 -8.30 -18.79 -5.07
CA SER A 71 -8.49 -17.34 -5.02
C SER A 71 -7.36 -16.67 -4.25
N GLY A 72 -6.51 -15.91 -4.96
CA GLY A 72 -5.49 -15.07 -4.33
C GLY A 72 -6.10 -14.00 -3.39
N LEU A 73 -7.28 -13.47 -3.73
CA LEU A 73 -7.98 -12.49 -2.86
C LEU A 73 -8.46 -13.14 -1.56
N ARG A 74 -8.98 -14.37 -1.61
CA ARG A 74 -9.36 -15.09 -0.40
C ARG A 74 -8.12 -15.43 0.44
N GLY A 75 -7.02 -15.81 -0.20
CA GLY A 75 -5.73 -16.01 0.46
C GLY A 75 -5.23 -14.74 1.16
N ALA A 76 -5.30 -13.59 0.49
CA ALA A 76 -4.96 -12.29 1.05
C ALA A 76 -5.83 -11.93 2.27
N GLN A 77 -7.13 -12.22 2.23
CA GLN A 77 -8.06 -12.02 3.35
C GLN A 77 -7.69 -12.89 4.56
N ILE A 78 -7.38 -14.18 4.34
CA ILE A 78 -6.93 -15.09 5.39
C ILE A 78 -5.62 -14.59 6.00
N LEU A 79 -4.66 -14.21 5.14
CA LEU A 79 -3.38 -13.67 5.59
C LEU A 79 -3.56 -12.40 6.43
N LEU A 80 -4.42 -11.48 6.00
CA LEU A 80 -4.74 -10.29 6.78
C LEU A 80 -5.27 -10.65 8.17
N GLY A 81 -6.16 -11.63 8.26
CA GLY A 81 -6.69 -12.11 9.56
C GLY A 81 -5.57 -12.61 10.50
N LEU A 82 -4.64 -13.40 9.97
CA LEU A 82 -3.48 -13.89 10.73
C LEU A 82 -2.54 -12.74 11.15
N LEU A 83 -2.31 -11.77 10.27
CA LEU A 83 -1.45 -10.62 10.58
C LEU A 83 -2.10 -9.68 11.61
N LEU A 84 -3.41 -9.48 11.55
CA LEU A 84 -4.14 -8.67 12.55
C LEU A 84 -4.05 -9.28 13.95
N ALA A 85 -3.96 -10.60 14.06
CA ALA A 85 -3.76 -11.27 15.34
C ALA A 85 -2.38 -11.00 15.98
N LEU A 86 -1.41 -10.49 15.21
CA LEU A 86 -0.10 -10.06 15.72
C LEU A 86 -0.13 -8.64 16.32
N LEU A 87 -1.19 -7.87 16.07
CA LEU A 87 -1.29 -6.52 16.62
C LEU A 87 -1.63 -6.58 18.11
N PRO A 88 -0.90 -5.85 18.97
CA PRO A 88 -1.30 -5.71 20.37
C PRO A 88 -2.67 -5.05 20.50
N ALA A 89 -3.38 -5.34 21.57
CA ALA A 89 -4.68 -4.73 21.86
C ALA A 89 -4.56 -3.20 21.96
N GLY A 90 -5.50 -2.47 21.36
CA GLY A 90 -5.54 -1.00 21.37
C GLY A 90 -4.62 -0.32 20.36
N VAL A 91 -3.76 -1.05 19.66
CA VAL A 91 -2.91 -0.47 18.59
C VAL A 91 -3.78 -0.21 17.35
N PRO A 92 -3.70 1.00 16.75
CA PRO A 92 -4.44 1.30 15.53
C PRO A 92 -3.98 0.41 14.36
N ILE A 93 -4.94 0.04 13.51
CA ILE A 93 -4.64 -0.69 12.26
C ILE A 93 -4.05 0.31 11.28
N VAL A 94 -2.77 0.16 10.97
CA VAL A 94 -2.04 1.02 10.02
C VAL A 94 -1.55 0.18 8.86
N MET A 95 -1.88 0.59 7.67
CA MET A 95 -1.46 -0.08 6.43
C MET A 95 -0.71 0.89 5.53
N ALA A 96 0.28 0.39 4.81
CA ALA A 96 1.00 1.15 3.79
C ALA A 96 0.66 0.60 2.41
N VAL A 97 0.61 1.48 1.41
CA VAL A 97 0.45 1.12 0.00
C VAL A 97 1.60 1.71 -0.81
N ASP A 98 2.13 0.90 -1.72
CA ASP A 98 3.19 1.32 -2.63
C ASP A 98 3.19 0.47 -3.91
N GLU A 99 3.75 1.00 -4.99
CA GLU A 99 3.94 0.25 -6.22
C GLU A 99 5.36 -0.32 -6.33
N THR A 100 5.45 -1.48 -6.95
CA THR A 100 6.74 -2.15 -7.22
C THR A 100 6.82 -2.58 -8.67
N LEU A 101 7.87 -2.14 -9.35
CA LEU A 101 8.17 -2.53 -10.72
C LEU A 101 9.04 -3.79 -10.73
N GLU A 102 8.53 -4.86 -11.32
CA GLU A 102 9.26 -6.08 -11.55
C GLU A 102 9.70 -6.15 -13.03
N ARG A 103 11.02 -6.11 -13.28
CA ARG A 103 11.58 -6.19 -14.63
C ARG A 103 11.33 -7.58 -15.22
N ARG A 104 10.61 -7.63 -16.35
CA ARG A 104 10.21 -8.86 -17.03
C ARG A 104 10.31 -8.70 -18.55
N PHE A 105 10.96 -9.66 -19.21
CA PHE A 105 11.22 -9.61 -20.66
C PHE A 105 10.46 -10.67 -21.45
N GLY A 106 9.79 -11.63 -20.80
CA GLY A 106 9.10 -12.73 -21.44
C GLY A 106 8.03 -12.29 -22.45
N ARG A 107 8.06 -12.83 -23.66
CA ARG A 107 7.11 -12.49 -24.74
C ARG A 107 5.66 -12.82 -24.41
N ARG A 108 5.42 -13.85 -23.58
CA ARG A 108 4.08 -14.34 -23.21
C ARG A 108 3.46 -13.62 -21.99
N ILE A 109 4.14 -12.62 -21.42
CA ILE A 109 3.63 -11.87 -20.28
C ILE A 109 2.71 -10.77 -20.81
N ARG A 110 1.40 -10.99 -20.76
CA ARG A 110 0.37 -10.10 -21.34
C ARG A 110 0.24 -8.76 -20.61
N ALA A 111 0.48 -8.73 -19.30
CA ALA A 111 0.32 -7.50 -18.50
C ALA A 111 1.53 -6.57 -18.55
N LYS A 112 2.62 -6.95 -19.24
CA LYS A 112 3.85 -6.17 -19.27
C LYS A 112 3.70 -4.87 -20.08
N GLY A 113 4.46 -3.88 -19.68
CA GLY A 113 4.58 -2.60 -20.37
C GLY A 113 5.96 -1.99 -20.24
N VAL A 114 6.12 -0.80 -20.78
CA VAL A 114 7.32 0.02 -20.60
C VAL A 114 7.06 0.99 -19.46
N TYR A 115 7.86 0.91 -18.42
CA TYR A 115 7.73 1.72 -17.21
C TYR A 115 9.01 2.50 -16.93
N ARG A 116 8.87 3.64 -16.25
CA ARG A 116 10.02 4.34 -15.70
C ARG A 116 10.65 3.54 -14.57
N ASP A 117 11.93 3.22 -14.72
CA ASP A 117 12.71 2.58 -13.67
C ASP A 117 13.18 3.64 -12.64
N ALA A 118 12.47 3.74 -11.53
CA ALA A 118 12.76 4.72 -10.48
C ALA A 118 14.16 4.54 -9.86
N VAL A 119 14.66 3.30 -9.81
CA VAL A 119 15.97 2.97 -9.22
C VAL A 119 17.12 3.43 -10.13
N ARG A 120 16.94 3.34 -11.45
CA ARG A 120 17.97 3.70 -12.45
C ARG A 120 17.82 5.11 -12.97
N SER A 121 16.69 5.76 -12.75
CA SER A 121 16.44 7.14 -13.17
C SER A 121 17.00 8.14 -12.18
N SER A 122 17.52 9.25 -12.67
CA SER A 122 17.92 10.41 -11.88
C SER A 122 17.13 11.66 -12.29
N ARG A 123 17.40 12.82 -11.67
CA ARG A 123 16.77 14.10 -12.05
C ARG A 123 17.06 14.51 -13.50
N GLY A 124 18.24 14.15 -14.03
CA GLY A 124 18.67 14.50 -15.39
C GLY A 124 18.53 13.36 -16.42
N LYS A 125 18.20 12.10 -15.99
CA LYS A 125 18.16 10.95 -16.91
C LYS A 125 17.00 10.03 -16.56
N VAL A 126 16.03 9.93 -17.45
CA VAL A 126 14.93 8.96 -17.36
C VAL A 126 15.37 7.64 -17.99
N VAL A 127 15.34 6.57 -17.22
CA VAL A 127 15.58 5.20 -17.69
C VAL A 127 14.25 4.45 -17.67
N THR A 128 13.93 3.78 -18.77
CA THR A 128 12.76 2.92 -18.87
C THR A 128 13.16 1.46 -18.92
N CYS A 129 12.26 0.57 -18.54
CA CYS A 129 12.45 -0.87 -18.70
C CYS A 129 11.11 -1.58 -18.97
N LEU A 130 11.20 -2.73 -19.61
CA LEU A 130 10.08 -3.67 -19.72
C LEU A 130 9.83 -4.35 -18.36
N GLY A 131 8.59 -4.44 -17.97
CA GLY A 131 8.24 -5.06 -16.70
C GLY A 131 6.75 -5.19 -16.47
N VAL A 132 6.39 -5.60 -15.29
CA VAL A 132 5.04 -5.61 -14.74
C VAL A 132 5.03 -4.78 -13.46
N GLU A 133 3.97 -4.03 -13.26
CA GLU A 133 3.82 -3.19 -12.08
C GLU A 133 2.83 -3.83 -11.10
N TRP A 134 3.25 -3.92 -9.86
CA TRP A 134 2.46 -4.47 -8.77
C TRP A 134 2.09 -3.37 -7.78
N LEU A 135 0.84 -3.33 -7.37
CA LEU A 135 0.39 -2.53 -6.23
C LEU A 135 0.34 -3.42 -5.00
N VAL A 136 1.04 -3.04 -3.96
CA VAL A 136 1.20 -3.84 -2.73
C VAL A 136 0.64 -3.08 -1.55
N MET A 137 -0.21 -3.74 -0.76
CA MET A 137 -0.66 -3.24 0.53
C MET A 137 -0.11 -4.11 1.65
N ALA A 138 0.50 -3.48 2.64
CA ALA A 138 1.15 -4.12 3.77
C ALA A 138 0.57 -3.61 5.10
N LEU A 139 0.40 -4.52 6.07
CA LEU A 139 0.07 -4.16 7.44
C LEU A 139 1.35 -3.76 8.18
N LEU A 140 1.32 -2.64 8.89
CA LEU A 140 2.43 -2.19 9.73
C LEU A 140 2.30 -2.79 11.13
N VAL A 141 3.25 -3.66 11.49
CA VAL A 141 3.20 -4.42 12.74
C VAL A 141 4.43 -4.12 13.60
N PRO A 142 4.26 -3.60 14.82
CA PRO A 142 5.34 -3.56 15.80
C PRO A 142 5.59 -4.98 16.33
N LEU A 143 6.75 -5.55 16.03
CA LEU A 143 7.11 -6.90 16.49
C LEU A 143 7.92 -6.83 17.78
N PRO A 144 7.63 -7.70 18.78
CA PRO A 144 8.26 -7.63 20.11
C PRO A 144 9.80 -7.72 20.10
N TRP A 145 10.36 -8.43 19.13
CA TRP A 145 11.81 -8.61 18.98
C TRP A 145 12.48 -7.58 18.06
N SER A 146 11.72 -6.60 17.55
CA SER A 146 12.25 -5.60 16.63
C SER A 146 11.99 -4.20 17.15
N GLN A 147 13.01 -3.34 17.12
CA GLN A 147 12.86 -1.91 17.41
C GLN A 147 12.20 -1.13 16.25
N ARG A 148 11.86 -1.82 15.16
CA ARG A 148 11.26 -1.23 13.96
C ARG A 148 9.89 -1.82 13.72
N VAL A 149 8.99 -0.99 13.19
CA VAL A 149 7.73 -1.45 12.63
C VAL A 149 8.02 -2.19 11.33
N TRP A 150 7.43 -3.35 11.16
CA TRP A 150 7.54 -4.17 9.96
C TRP A 150 6.34 -3.97 9.06
N ALA A 151 6.58 -3.74 7.78
CA ALA A 151 5.55 -3.74 6.76
C ALA A 151 5.39 -5.18 6.23
N LEU A 152 4.28 -5.82 6.57
CA LEU A 152 3.98 -7.20 6.19
C LEU A 152 2.98 -7.22 5.03
N PRO A 153 3.41 -7.51 3.79
CA PRO A 153 2.54 -7.52 2.62
C PRO A 153 1.47 -8.61 2.75
N PHE A 154 0.21 -8.26 2.46
CA PHE A 154 -0.88 -9.23 2.46
C PHE A 154 -1.75 -9.18 1.21
N LEU A 155 -1.81 -8.06 0.53
CA LEU A 155 -2.59 -7.89 -0.70
C LEU A 155 -1.70 -7.32 -1.80
N THR A 156 -1.63 -8.03 -2.91
CA THR A 156 -0.86 -7.62 -4.08
C THR A 156 -1.76 -7.71 -5.32
N LEU A 157 -1.85 -6.63 -6.09
CA LEU A 157 -2.57 -6.57 -7.34
C LEU A 157 -1.61 -6.31 -8.50
N LEU A 158 -1.74 -7.07 -9.57
CA LEU A 158 -1.06 -6.80 -10.83
C LEU A 158 -1.80 -5.67 -11.55
N MET A 159 -1.08 -4.60 -11.86
CA MET A 159 -1.60 -3.49 -12.67
C MET A 159 -1.17 -3.69 -14.12
N PRO A 160 -2.09 -4.04 -15.04
CA PRO A 160 -1.76 -4.15 -16.46
C PRO A 160 -1.34 -2.80 -17.02
N SER A 161 -0.42 -2.79 -17.98
CA SER A 161 -0.09 -1.58 -18.73
C SER A 161 -1.29 -1.09 -19.55
N GLU A 162 -1.32 0.20 -19.89
CA GLU A 162 -2.35 0.78 -20.75
C GLU A 162 -2.46 0.04 -22.09
N GLN A 163 -1.32 -0.32 -22.68
CA GLN A 163 -1.28 -1.14 -23.90
C GLN A 163 -1.93 -2.51 -23.69
N ALA A 164 -1.63 -3.20 -22.59
CA ALA A 164 -2.19 -4.52 -22.31
C ALA A 164 -3.71 -4.46 -22.03
N ASP A 165 -4.19 -3.38 -21.44
CA ASP A 165 -5.63 -3.16 -21.25
C ASP A 165 -6.31 -2.84 -22.57
N SER A 166 -5.71 -2.02 -23.43
CA SER A 166 -6.21 -1.71 -24.79
C SER A 166 -6.28 -2.97 -25.67
N GLU A 167 -5.23 -3.80 -25.68
CA GLU A 167 -5.21 -5.07 -26.43
C GLU A 167 -6.26 -6.08 -25.94
N ALA A 168 -6.70 -5.94 -24.67
CA ALA A 168 -7.73 -6.80 -24.07
C ALA A 168 -9.11 -6.17 -24.07
N ASP A 169 -9.32 -5.03 -24.76
CA ASP A 169 -10.55 -4.24 -24.79
C ASP A 169 -11.08 -3.93 -23.38
N ARG A 170 -10.19 -3.50 -22.50
CA ARG A 170 -10.50 -3.16 -21.11
C ARG A 170 -10.18 -1.70 -20.83
N ARG A 171 -11.02 -1.07 -20.01
CA ARG A 171 -10.71 0.26 -19.49
C ARG A 171 -9.44 0.19 -18.62
N HIS A 172 -8.46 1.00 -18.97
CA HIS A 172 -7.27 1.17 -18.11
C HIS A 172 -7.63 1.85 -16.79
N ARG A 173 -7.01 1.39 -15.71
CA ARG A 173 -7.10 1.98 -14.37
C ARG A 173 -5.76 2.48 -13.91
N THR A 174 -5.75 3.70 -13.40
CA THR A 174 -4.57 4.31 -12.78
C THR A 174 -4.24 3.65 -11.44
N THR A 175 -3.02 3.86 -10.94
CA THR A 175 -2.59 3.40 -9.60
C THR A 175 -3.56 3.85 -8.50
N VAL A 176 -4.06 5.10 -8.57
CA VAL A 176 -5.05 5.63 -7.62
C VAL A 176 -6.37 4.86 -7.69
N GLU A 177 -6.87 4.58 -8.88
CA GLU A 177 -8.11 3.80 -9.05
C GLU A 177 -7.95 2.36 -8.54
N TRP A 178 -6.80 1.72 -8.74
CA TRP A 178 -6.50 0.42 -8.16
C TRP A 178 -6.39 0.48 -6.63
N THR A 179 -5.82 1.56 -6.08
CA THR A 179 -5.77 1.80 -4.63
C THR A 179 -7.18 1.94 -4.04
N ILE A 180 -8.08 2.63 -4.73
CA ILE A 180 -9.49 2.73 -4.34
C ILE A 180 -10.15 1.34 -4.28
N VAL A 181 -9.87 0.47 -5.26
CA VAL A 181 -10.35 -0.93 -5.23
C VAL A 181 -9.83 -1.66 -4.00
N MET A 182 -8.54 -1.52 -3.66
CA MET A 182 -7.96 -2.11 -2.44
C MET A 182 -8.61 -1.56 -1.16
N VAL A 183 -8.81 -0.23 -1.07
CA VAL A 183 -9.44 0.42 0.09
C VAL A 183 -10.83 -0.15 0.34
N ARG A 184 -11.67 -0.23 -0.69
CA ARG A 184 -13.02 -0.80 -0.60
C ARG A 184 -13.02 -2.27 -0.19
N LEU A 185 -12.05 -3.03 -0.69
CA LEU A 185 -11.91 -4.45 -0.37
C LEU A 185 -11.49 -4.67 1.07
N VAL A 186 -10.47 -3.95 1.52
CA VAL A 186 -9.93 -4.03 2.88
C VAL A 186 -10.96 -3.55 3.90
N ALA A 187 -11.67 -2.46 3.66
CA ALA A 187 -12.72 -1.97 4.54
C ALA A 187 -13.81 -3.04 4.80
N ARG A 188 -14.18 -3.81 3.76
CA ARG A 188 -15.11 -4.96 3.91
C ARG A 188 -14.50 -6.09 4.74
N TRP A 189 -13.21 -6.39 4.57
CA TRP A 189 -12.53 -7.43 5.34
C TRP A 189 -12.32 -7.04 6.81
N LEU A 190 -12.22 -5.74 7.10
CA LEU A 190 -12.12 -5.18 8.44
C LEU A 190 -13.47 -4.99 9.12
N ASP A 191 -14.59 -5.36 8.47
CA ASP A 191 -15.94 -5.11 8.99
C ASP A 191 -16.14 -3.63 9.39
N ARG A 192 -15.68 -2.71 8.52
CA ARG A 192 -15.71 -1.26 8.71
C ARG A 192 -15.04 -0.73 9.99
N ARG A 193 -14.14 -1.49 10.59
CA ARG A 193 -13.30 -0.96 11.70
C ARG A 193 -12.44 0.19 11.19
N PRO A 194 -12.23 1.25 12.00
CA PRO A 194 -11.35 2.36 11.63
C PRO A 194 -9.91 1.89 11.39
N TRP A 195 -9.26 2.45 10.36
CA TRP A 195 -7.90 2.14 10.01
C TRP A 195 -7.20 3.32 9.34
N ILE A 196 -5.88 3.25 9.20
CA ILE A 196 -5.05 4.30 8.61
C ILE A 196 -4.38 3.73 7.37
N LEU A 197 -4.45 4.47 6.26
CA LEU A 197 -3.71 4.19 5.02
C LEU A 197 -2.58 5.21 4.86
N ILE A 198 -1.36 4.72 4.73
CA ILE A 198 -0.17 5.53 4.46
C ILE A 198 0.27 5.29 3.02
N GLY A 199 0.52 6.35 2.27
CA GLY A 199 1.10 6.31 0.94
C GLY A 199 2.01 7.50 0.68
N ASP A 200 2.86 7.42 -0.32
CA ASP A 200 3.71 8.53 -0.73
C ASP A 200 2.90 9.69 -1.36
N GLY A 201 3.57 10.73 -1.88
CA GLY A 201 2.89 11.89 -2.48
C GLY A 201 2.06 11.58 -3.72
N ARG A 202 2.23 10.44 -4.37
CA ARG A 202 1.38 9.98 -5.49
C ARG A 202 -0.05 9.70 -5.03
N TYR A 203 -0.21 9.21 -3.80
CA TYR A 203 -1.51 8.89 -3.20
C TYR A 203 -2.22 10.12 -2.60
N ALA A 204 -1.59 11.29 -2.58
CA ALA A 204 -2.23 12.55 -2.21
C ALA A 204 -3.23 12.96 -3.31
N CYS A 205 -4.44 12.43 -3.27
CA CYS A 205 -5.50 12.64 -4.24
C CYS A 205 -6.85 12.81 -3.54
N ILE A 206 -7.64 13.83 -3.94
CA ILE A 206 -8.93 14.14 -3.32
C ILE A 206 -9.90 12.95 -3.47
N HIS A 207 -9.94 12.30 -4.64
CA HIS A 207 -10.79 11.13 -4.85
C HIS A 207 -10.45 9.98 -3.90
N LEU A 208 -9.17 9.67 -3.73
CA LEU A 208 -8.74 8.66 -2.77
C LEU A 208 -9.05 9.07 -1.33
N GLY A 209 -8.88 10.34 -1.00
CA GLY A 209 -9.24 10.87 0.33
C GLY A 209 -10.72 10.68 0.66
N TRP A 210 -11.62 10.98 -0.28
CA TRP A 210 -13.06 10.73 -0.11
C TRP A 210 -13.38 9.24 0.03
N GLU A 211 -12.77 8.40 -0.80
CA GLU A 211 -12.95 6.95 -0.70
C GLU A 211 -12.45 6.39 0.65
N CYS A 212 -11.35 6.91 1.14
CA CYS A 212 -10.87 6.55 2.47
C CYS A 212 -11.88 6.94 3.55
N LEU A 213 -12.38 8.18 3.55
CA LEU A 213 -13.38 8.64 4.53
C LEU A 213 -14.63 7.76 4.53
N VAL A 214 -15.20 7.47 3.37
CA VAL A 214 -16.40 6.62 3.23
C VAL A 214 -16.14 5.19 3.75
N ASN A 215 -14.91 4.72 3.66
CA ASN A 215 -14.49 3.37 4.05
C ASN A 215 -13.78 3.33 5.41
N GLN A 216 -14.03 4.29 6.30
CA GLN A 216 -13.47 4.38 7.66
C GLN A 216 -11.93 4.39 7.69
N ALA A 217 -11.28 4.80 6.61
CA ALA A 217 -9.84 4.94 6.53
C ALA A 217 -9.42 6.41 6.69
N THR A 218 -8.35 6.66 7.45
CA THR A 218 -7.66 7.94 7.45
C THR A 218 -6.48 7.88 6.50
N LEU A 219 -6.51 8.66 5.41
CA LEU A 219 -5.38 8.75 4.48
C LEU A 219 -4.30 9.67 5.04
N ILE A 220 -3.07 9.17 5.12
CA ILE A 220 -1.87 9.95 5.41
C ILE A 220 -0.95 9.90 4.20
N SER A 221 -0.72 11.05 3.58
CA SER A 221 0.13 11.15 2.39
C SER A 221 0.77 12.53 2.32
N ARG A 222 1.92 12.63 1.64
CA ARG A 222 2.62 13.90 1.47
C ARG A 222 1.89 14.79 0.48
N LEU A 223 1.31 15.88 1.00
CA LEU A 223 0.61 16.86 0.18
C LEU A 223 1.60 17.66 -0.69
N ARG A 224 1.23 17.94 -1.93
CA ARG A 224 2.02 18.78 -2.83
C ARG A 224 1.97 20.24 -2.37
N LEU A 225 3.06 20.98 -2.54
CA LEU A 225 3.14 22.40 -2.13
C LEU A 225 2.25 23.32 -2.97
N ASP A 226 1.80 22.88 -4.15
CA ASP A 226 0.84 23.57 -5.02
C ASP A 226 -0.63 23.25 -4.72
N ALA A 227 -0.90 22.43 -3.70
CA ALA A 227 -2.26 22.06 -3.31
C ALA A 227 -3.07 23.31 -2.92
N ARG A 228 -4.30 23.39 -3.45
CA ARG A 228 -5.20 24.53 -3.22
C ARG A 228 -6.03 24.28 -1.97
N LEU A 229 -5.67 24.96 -0.90
CA LEU A 229 -6.37 24.90 0.38
C LEU A 229 -7.29 26.11 0.57
N PHE A 230 -8.42 25.87 1.21
CA PHE A 230 -9.45 26.88 1.52
C PHE A 230 -9.85 26.78 2.98
N ALA A 231 -10.30 27.90 3.54
CA ALA A 231 -10.97 27.92 4.81
C ALA A 231 -12.32 27.17 4.73
N PHE A 232 -12.84 26.75 5.87
CA PHE A 232 -14.23 26.29 5.93
C PHE A 232 -15.16 27.48 5.64
N PRO A 233 -16.32 27.25 5.01
CA PRO A 233 -17.27 28.32 4.75
C PRO A 233 -17.86 28.86 6.06
N ASP A 234 -18.12 30.15 6.09
CA ASP A 234 -18.85 30.76 7.22
C ASP A 234 -20.25 30.14 7.32
N PRO A 235 -20.79 30.07 8.54
CA PRO A 235 -22.17 29.66 8.78
C PRO A 235 -23.14 30.54 7.97
N VAL A 236 -24.03 29.90 7.24
CA VAL A 236 -25.04 30.60 6.41
C VAL A 236 -26.19 31.03 7.34
N PRO A 237 -26.55 32.32 7.39
CA PRO A 237 -27.67 32.80 8.18
C PRO A 237 -28.98 32.07 7.82
N PRO A 238 -29.86 31.82 8.80
CA PRO A 238 -31.20 31.27 8.52
C PRO A 238 -31.96 32.12 7.51
N GLY A 239 -32.64 31.47 6.57
CA GLY A 239 -33.48 32.14 5.57
C GLY A 239 -32.77 32.58 4.28
N ARG A 240 -31.43 32.46 4.16
CA ARG A 240 -30.70 32.74 2.91
C ARG A 240 -31.09 31.75 1.85
N ARG A 241 -31.62 32.25 0.71
CA ARG A 241 -31.92 31.43 -0.49
C ARG A 241 -30.69 31.22 -1.31
N GLY A 242 -30.61 30.09 -2.04
CA GLY A 242 -29.56 29.74 -2.98
C GLY A 242 -28.64 28.63 -2.48
N ARG A 243 -27.67 28.22 -3.34
CA ARG A 243 -26.72 27.16 -3.02
C ARG A 243 -25.77 27.57 -1.89
N LYS A 244 -25.67 26.76 -0.87
CA LYS A 244 -24.73 27.01 0.24
C LYS A 244 -23.28 26.97 -0.26
N PRO A 245 -22.40 27.89 0.20
CA PRO A 245 -20.99 27.87 -0.16
C PRO A 245 -20.34 26.57 0.34
N GLN A 246 -19.58 25.91 -0.52
CA GLN A 246 -18.89 24.65 -0.16
C GLN A 246 -17.49 24.90 0.42
N LYS A 247 -16.96 26.11 0.31
CA LYS A 247 -15.64 26.53 0.80
C LYS A 247 -15.62 28.03 1.09
N GLY A 248 -14.75 28.43 2.00
CA GLY A 248 -14.47 29.81 2.34
C GLY A 248 -13.35 30.42 1.46
N ALA A 249 -12.64 31.40 2.01
CA ALA A 249 -11.52 32.06 1.35
C ALA A 249 -10.37 31.10 1.03
N ARG A 250 -9.66 31.36 -0.05
CA ARG A 250 -8.44 30.61 -0.37
C ARG A 250 -7.34 30.93 0.63
N LEU A 251 -6.69 29.91 1.15
CA LEU A 251 -5.55 30.05 2.06
C LEU A 251 -4.27 30.37 1.27
N THR A 252 -3.30 31.01 1.93
CA THR A 252 -1.94 31.24 1.41
C THR A 252 -1.34 29.93 0.90
N LYS A 253 -0.57 29.99 -0.18
CA LYS A 253 0.06 28.80 -0.75
C LYS A 253 0.94 28.09 0.27
N LEU A 254 0.96 26.75 0.25
CA LEU A 254 1.78 25.99 1.17
C LEU A 254 3.28 26.30 1.02
N ALA A 255 3.75 26.59 -0.20
CA ALA A 255 5.12 26.99 -0.43
C ALA A 255 5.51 28.29 0.31
N GLU A 256 4.65 29.30 0.28
CA GLU A 256 4.84 30.56 1.00
C GLU A 256 4.80 30.36 2.53
N ARG A 257 3.86 29.53 3.01
CA ARG A 257 3.77 29.14 4.41
C ARG A 257 4.96 28.34 4.94
N VAL A 258 5.66 27.61 4.07
CA VAL A 258 6.90 26.91 4.45
C VAL A 258 7.99 27.92 4.82
N GLU A 259 8.11 29.02 4.09
CA GLU A 259 9.11 30.07 4.38
C GLU A 259 8.73 30.88 5.62
N GLU A 260 7.47 31.35 5.73
CA GLU A 260 6.99 32.14 6.88
C GLU A 260 7.06 31.35 8.18
N GLY A 261 6.92 30.05 8.13
CA GLY A 261 6.74 29.22 9.31
C GLY A 261 7.98 28.48 9.79
N ARG A 262 9.20 28.86 9.35
CA ARG A 262 10.42 28.30 9.96
C ARG A 262 10.53 28.59 11.44
N THR A 263 9.87 29.63 11.91
CA THR A 263 9.86 30.06 13.31
C THR A 263 8.60 29.67 14.08
N GLN A 264 7.49 29.33 13.41
CA GLN A 264 6.21 28.99 14.04
C GLN A 264 6.02 27.48 14.19
N GLY A 265 5.37 27.07 15.29
CA GLY A 265 5.02 25.67 15.58
C GLY A 265 5.68 25.16 16.86
N GLU A 266 5.19 24.02 17.30
CA GLU A 266 5.69 23.30 18.48
C GLU A 266 6.97 22.54 18.17
N VAL A 267 7.92 22.58 19.08
CA VAL A 267 9.16 21.79 18.98
C VAL A 267 8.94 20.48 19.72
N ILE A 268 8.99 19.37 19.00
CA ILE A 268 8.83 18.02 19.57
C ILE A 268 10.05 17.16 19.28
N THR A 269 10.33 16.22 20.17
CA THR A 269 11.39 15.24 19.99
C THR A 269 10.76 13.87 19.78
N VAL A 270 10.98 13.29 18.61
CA VAL A 270 10.37 12.01 18.20
C VAL A 270 11.43 10.92 18.02
N PRO A 271 11.09 9.64 18.23
CA PRO A 271 11.93 8.54 17.79
C PRO A 271 12.17 8.62 16.28
N TRP A 272 13.41 8.39 15.87
CA TRP A 272 13.84 8.46 14.48
C TRP A 272 14.54 7.17 14.05
N TYR A 273 14.93 7.09 12.78
CA TYR A 273 15.64 5.92 12.26
C TYR A 273 16.88 5.57 13.08
N ARG A 274 17.20 4.28 13.18
CA ARG A 274 18.37 3.72 13.90
C ARG A 274 18.40 4.08 15.39
N SER A 275 17.24 4.05 16.05
CA SER A 275 17.12 4.37 17.50
C SER A 275 17.55 5.79 17.89
N GLN A 276 17.73 6.68 16.94
CA GLN A 276 18.02 8.09 17.19
C GLN A 276 16.73 8.81 17.62
N ARG A 277 16.89 9.91 18.32
CA ARG A 277 15.82 10.88 18.57
C ARG A 277 16.08 12.10 17.71
N LYS A 278 15.03 12.67 17.14
CA LYS A 278 15.14 13.89 16.33
C LYS A 278 14.18 14.96 16.83
N THR A 279 14.71 16.16 16.98
CA THR A 279 13.92 17.32 17.32
C THR A 279 13.39 17.94 16.03
N LEU A 280 12.08 18.13 15.96
CA LEU A 280 11.38 18.67 14.81
C LEU A 280 10.44 19.79 15.24
N ARG A 281 10.25 20.75 14.37
CA ARG A 281 9.23 21.78 14.53
C ARG A 281 7.99 21.37 13.76
N VAL A 282 6.85 21.33 14.43
CA VAL A 282 5.58 20.85 13.86
C VAL A 282 4.53 21.94 13.97
N LEU A 283 3.85 22.20 12.86
CA LEU A 283 2.68 23.07 12.80
C LEU A 283 1.55 22.30 12.11
N SER A 284 0.35 22.35 12.65
CA SER A 284 -0.82 21.71 12.06
C SER A 284 -2.03 22.62 12.01
N GLY A 285 -2.93 22.30 11.10
CA GLY A 285 -4.21 23.01 11.00
C GLY A 285 -5.20 22.21 10.17
N THR A 286 -6.42 22.72 10.08
CA THR A 286 -7.49 22.13 9.25
C THR A 286 -7.76 23.03 8.06
N ALA A 287 -8.17 22.42 6.93
CA ALA A 287 -8.50 23.11 5.70
C ALA A 287 -9.39 22.23 4.82
N LEU A 288 -9.96 22.84 3.79
CA LEU A 288 -10.61 22.17 2.69
C LEU A 288 -9.66 22.11 1.51
N TRP A 289 -9.29 20.90 1.10
CA TRP A 289 -8.51 20.68 -0.12
C TRP A 289 -9.45 20.58 -1.32
N HIS A 290 -9.26 21.44 -2.33
CA HIS A 290 -10.18 21.54 -3.45
C HIS A 290 -9.50 21.60 -4.81
N THR A 291 -10.10 20.91 -5.75
CA THR A 291 -9.87 21.01 -7.20
C THR A 291 -11.22 21.19 -7.91
N SER A 292 -11.24 21.93 -9.02
CA SER A 292 -12.47 22.18 -9.80
C SER A 292 -13.17 20.86 -10.17
N GLY A 293 -14.51 20.85 -10.09
CA GLY A 293 -15.32 19.69 -10.42
C GLY A 293 -15.44 18.61 -9.32
N ILE A 294 -14.75 18.78 -8.18
CA ILE A 294 -14.76 17.79 -7.07
C ILE A 294 -15.19 18.46 -5.78
N THR A 295 -15.99 17.78 -4.98
CA THR A 295 -16.36 18.22 -3.63
C THR A 295 -15.09 18.45 -2.80
N PRO A 296 -14.96 19.62 -2.10
CA PRO A 296 -13.82 19.90 -1.26
C PRO A 296 -13.64 18.86 -0.16
N LEU A 297 -12.44 18.31 -0.03
CA LEU A 297 -12.09 17.32 0.98
C LEU A 297 -11.63 18.01 2.26
N PRO A 298 -12.26 17.78 3.43
CA PRO A 298 -11.74 18.25 4.70
C PRO A 298 -10.47 17.47 5.06
N ILE A 299 -9.40 18.20 5.35
CA ILE A 299 -8.12 17.61 5.72
C ILE A 299 -7.57 18.27 6.98
N ARG A 300 -6.77 17.52 7.72
CA ARG A 300 -5.78 18.05 8.65
C ARG A 300 -4.42 18.01 7.97
N TRP A 301 -3.78 19.14 7.84
CA TRP A 301 -2.42 19.22 7.32
C TRP A 301 -1.43 19.34 8.48
N VAL A 302 -0.27 18.75 8.30
CA VAL A 302 0.83 18.82 9.25
C VAL A 302 2.08 19.22 8.47
N ARG A 303 2.75 20.26 8.94
CA ARG A 303 4.05 20.68 8.43
C ARG A 303 5.12 20.28 9.42
N VAL A 304 6.15 19.63 8.90
CA VAL A 304 7.31 19.21 9.69
C VAL A 304 8.56 19.89 9.14
N VAL A 305 9.27 20.60 10.00
CA VAL A 305 10.53 21.27 9.67
C VAL A 305 11.62 20.77 10.59
N ASP A 306 12.76 20.44 10.00
CA ASP A 306 13.99 20.19 10.75
C ASP A 306 14.65 21.52 11.11
N PRO A 307 14.75 21.91 12.39
CA PRO A 307 15.36 23.18 12.77
C PRO A 307 16.84 23.29 12.34
N GLU A 308 17.52 22.14 12.21
CA GLU A 308 18.92 22.07 11.78
C GLU A 308 19.08 22.11 10.25
N GLY A 309 17.99 22.11 9.49
CA GLY A 309 18.00 22.22 8.03
C GLY A 309 18.55 21.00 7.28
N ARG A 310 18.76 19.87 7.96
CA ARG A 310 19.32 18.64 7.37
C ARG A 310 18.30 17.87 6.55
N LEU A 311 17.00 18.09 6.81
CA LEU A 311 15.90 17.50 6.06
C LEU A 311 15.15 18.59 5.30
N PRO A 312 14.68 18.31 4.07
CA PRO A 312 13.77 19.22 3.39
C PRO A 312 12.46 19.36 4.20
N ALA A 313 11.89 20.55 4.24
CA ALA A 313 10.57 20.79 4.84
C ALA A 313 9.51 19.91 4.15
N GLN A 314 8.65 19.31 4.93
CA GLN A 314 7.56 18.45 4.45
C GLN A 314 6.21 18.93 4.99
#